data_2c76c0c480eafeb9eef824dde343e4a7
#
_entry.id   2c76c0c480eafeb9eef824dde343e4a7
#
_cell.length_a   1.000
_cell.length_b   1.000
_cell.length_c   1.000
_cell.angle_alpha   90.00
_cell.angle_beta   90.00
_cell.angle_gamma   90.00
#
_symmetry.space_group_name_H-M   'P 1'
#
loop_
_entity.id
_entity.type
_entity.pdbx_description
1 polymer ?
#
loop_
_entity_poly.entity_id
_entity_poly.type
_entity_poly.pdbx_seq_one_letter_code
_entity_poly.pdbx_strand_id
1 'polypeptide(L)'
;NATFPPYEMTTDSGEIEGIDVDTAKAIAEKLGLELQIDDMEFDAALLSVQQGKADIVMAGVTVTDERKAVMDFSDSYATGIQSIIVPNDSDIASPDDLAGKKIGTQRGTTGYIYCSDDFGEDSVVAYDSGLTAVQALNNGQVDAVVIDNAPATEYVAANPGLKVLDTS
;
A
#
# COMPACT_ATOMS: atom_id res chain seq x y z
N ASN A 1 2.28 7.94 4.06
CA ASN A 1 3.22 6.81 4.26
C ASN A 1 4.17 6.71 3.06
N ALA A 2 5.30 7.43 3.15
CA ALA A 2 6.20 7.67 2.01
C ALA A 2 7.09 6.45 1.65
N THR A 3 6.50 5.26 1.60
CA THR A 3 7.10 4.00 1.17
C THR A 3 6.19 3.21 0.22
N PHE A 4 5.33 3.92 -0.53
CA PHE A 4 4.33 3.32 -1.42
C PHE A 4 4.48 3.84 -2.86
N PRO A 5 5.59 3.49 -3.54
CA PRO A 5 5.85 3.94 -4.91
C PRO A 5 4.80 3.38 -5.89
N PRO A 6 4.44 4.09 -6.95
CA PRO A 6 4.90 5.43 -7.35
C PRO A 6 4.05 6.58 -6.76
N TYR A 7 3.14 6.30 -5.84
CA TYR A 7 2.22 7.30 -5.29
C TYR A 7 2.93 8.25 -4.32
N GLU A 8 3.64 7.72 -3.34
CA GLU A 8 4.46 8.47 -2.40
C GLU A 8 5.68 7.67 -1.97
N MET A 9 6.84 8.30 -2.02
CA MET A 9 8.12 7.69 -1.65
C MET A 9 9.12 8.73 -1.16
N THR A 10 10.07 8.27 -0.37
CA THR A 10 11.17 9.09 0.10
C THR A 10 12.39 8.85 -0.79
N THR A 11 12.98 9.94 -1.31
CA THR A 11 14.22 9.90 -2.10
C THR A 11 15.43 9.65 -1.22
N ASP A 12 16.57 9.35 -1.85
CA ASP A 12 17.86 9.23 -1.16
C ASP A 12 18.29 10.55 -0.45
N SER A 13 17.78 11.69 -0.92
CA SER A 13 17.99 13.00 -0.28
C SER A 13 17.06 13.26 0.91
N GLY A 14 16.08 12.38 1.15
CA GLY A 14 15.09 12.52 2.21
C GLY A 14 13.87 13.38 1.82
N GLU A 15 13.75 13.76 0.55
CA GLU A 15 12.56 14.44 0.03
C GLU A 15 11.44 13.45 -0.23
N ILE A 16 10.18 13.89 -0.06
CA ILE A 16 9.00 13.09 -0.38
C ILE A 16 8.51 13.47 -1.78
N GLU A 17 8.38 12.48 -2.64
CA GLU A 17 7.92 12.64 -4.03
C GLU A 17 6.93 11.55 -4.43
N GLY A 18 6.30 11.71 -5.60
CA GLY A 18 5.36 10.76 -6.18
C GLY A 18 4.09 11.42 -6.70
N ILE A 19 3.20 10.61 -7.27
CA ILE A 19 1.95 11.07 -7.90
C ILE A 19 1.08 11.84 -6.91
N ASP A 20 0.93 11.33 -5.69
CA ASP A 20 0.11 11.93 -4.65
C ASP A 20 0.71 13.25 -4.17
N VAL A 21 2.04 13.32 -4.06
CA VAL A 21 2.77 14.53 -3.66
C VAL A 21 2.63 15.64 -4.71
N ASP A 22 2.78 15.31 -6.00
CA ASP A 22 2.63 16.27 -7.09
C ASP A 22 1.19 16.77 -7.20
N THR A 23 0.23 15.88 -6.99
CA THR A 23 -1.20 16.23 -6.94
C THR A 23 -1.49 17.16 -5.75
N ALA A 24 -0.97 16.87 -4.57
CA ALA A 24 -1.12 17.72 -3.38
C ALA A 24 -0.51 19.11 -3.59
N LYS A 25 0.67 19.20 -4.20
CA LYS A 25 1.30 20.48 -4.58
C LYS A 25 0.41 21.30 -5.51
N ALA A 26 -0.14 20.67 -6.56
CA ALA A 26 -1.03 21.35 -7.51
C ALA A 26 -2.33 21.82 -6.85
N ILE A 27 -2.90 21.06 -5.92
CA ILE A 27 -4.08 21.45 -5.15
C ILE A 27 -3.76 22.68 -4.28
N ALA A 28 -2.68 22.62 -3.51
CA ALA A 28 -2.28 23.73 -2.62
C ALA A 28 -2.02 25.02 -3.42
N GLU A 29 -1.30 24.94 -4.55
CA GLU A 29 -1.06 26.08 -5.44
C GLU A 29 -2.38 26.68 -5.95
N LYS A 30 -3.30 25.83 -6.42
CA LYS A 30 -4.59 26.28 -6.94
C LYS A 30 -5.46 26.97 -5.89
N LEU A 31 -5.34 26.55 -4.63
CA LEU A 31 -6.07 27.12 -3.50
C LEU A 31 -5.34 28.32 -2.86
N GLY A 32 -4.11 28.60 -3.27
CA GLY A 32 -3.28 29.65 -2.67
C GLY A 32 -2.85 29.35 -1.22
N LEU A 33 -2.68 28.05 -0.92
CA LEU A 33 -2.29 27.56 0.41
C LEU A 33 -0.84 27.05 0.40
N GLU A 34 -0.22 27.06 1.57
CA GLU A 34 1.07 26.41 1.80
C GLU A 34 0.84 24.91 2.07
N LEU A 35 1.62 24.04 1.42
CA LEU A 35 1.56 22.60 1.62
C LEU A 35 2.56 22.18 2.71
N GLN A 36 2.07 21.51 3.73
CA GLN A 36 2.87 20.74 4.68
C GLN A 36 2.59 19.25 4.44
N ILE A 37 3.66 18.46 4.30
CA ILE A 37 3.56 17.01 4.13
C ILE A 37 4.03 16.34 5.42
N ASP A 38 3.15 15.55 6.02
CA ASP A 38 3.43 14.75 7.21
C ASP A 38 3.51 13.27 6.81
N ASP A 39 4.69 12.66 6.96
CA ASP A 39 4.89 11.22 6.73
C ASP A 39 4.56 10.44 8.00
N MET A 40 3.70 9.44 7.87
CA MET A 40 3.27 8.59 8.99
C MET A 40 2.76 7.22 8.48
N GLU A 41 2.53 6.29 9.40
CA GLU A 41 1.93 5.00 9.07
C GLU A 41 0.54 5.17 8.42
N PHE A 42 0.17 4.23 7.53
CA PHE A 42 -1.03 4.35 6.69
C PHE A 42 -2.33 4.51 7.52
N ASP A 43 -2.54 3.66 8.52
CA ASP A 43 -3.71 3.74 9.40
C ASP A 43 -3.69 5.01 10.28
N ALA A 44 -2.52 5.47 10.70
CA ALA A 44 -2.38 6.75 11.41
C ALA A 44 -2.73 7.94 10.51
N ALA A 45 -2.39 7.89 9.22
CA ALA A 45 -2.76 8.91 8.24
C ALA A 45 -4.29 9.00 8.06
N LEU A 46 -4.97 7.86 7.93
CA LEU A 46 -6.43 7.81 7.87
C LEU A 46 -7.07 8.38 9.15
N LEU A 47 -6.54 8.01 10.31
CA LEU A 47 -7.05 8.51 11.59
C LEU A 47 -6.80 10.02 11.76
N SER A 48 -5.70 10.55 11.23
CA SER A 48 -5.37 11.98 11.36
C SER A 48 -6.38 12.87 10.65
N VAL A 49 -6.87 12.47 9.47
CA VAL A 49 -7.91 13.23 8.76
C VAL A 49 -9.28 13.10 9.46
N GLN A 50 -9.61 11.93 9.99
CA GLN A 50 -10.85 11.74 10.77
C GLN A 50 -10.89 12.62 12.03
N GLN A 51 -9.73 12.84 12.64
CA GLN A 51 -9.59 13.67 13.85
C GLN A 51 -9.39 15.16 13.54
N GLY A 52 -9.35 15.55 12.27
CA GLY A 52 -9.10 16.95 11.86
C GLY A 52 -7.68 17.43 12.16
N LYS A 53 -6.71 16.52 12.32
CA LYS A 53 -5.28 16.84 12.51
C LYS A 53 -4.57 17.08 11.18
N ALA A 54 -5.05 16.44 10.12
CA ALA A 54 -4.67 16.70 8.74
C ALA A 54 -5.91 17.14 7.96
N ASP A 55 -5.73 18.04 6.98
CA ASP A 55 -6.82 18.51 6.13
C ASP A 55 -7.20 17.50 5.05
N ILE A 56 -6.19 16.78 4.52
CA ILE A 56 -6.36 15.72 3.51
C ILE A 56 -5.40 14.57 3.80
N VAL A 57 -5.73 13.38 3.33
CA VAL A 57 -4.82 12.24 3.22
C VAL A 57 -4.72 11.82 1.77
N MET A 58 -3.49 11.66 1.28
CA MET A 58 -3.16 11.16 -0.05
C MET A 58 -2.11 10.08 0.11
N ALA A 59 -2.49 8.83 -0.09
CA ALA A 59 -1.67 7.64 0.13
C ALA A 59 -2.24 6.42 -0.61
N GLY A 60 -2.63 6.60 -1.88
CA GLY A 60 -3.25 5.53 -2.67
C GLY A 60 -4.51 4.95 -2.01
N VAL A 61 -5.30 5.76 -1.32
CA VAL A 61 -6.40 5.29 -0.46
C VAL A 61 -7.57 4.76 -1.27
N THR A 62 -7.84 3.47 -1.19
CA THR A 62 -9.02 2.85 -1.80
C THR A 62 -10.30 3.29 -1.13
N VAL A 63 -11.31 3.64 -1.91
CA VAL A 63 -12.64 3.99 -1.45
C VAL A 63 -13.39 2.73 -1.03
N THR A 64 -13.78 2.64 0.25
CA THR A 64 -14.66 1.58 0.79
C THR A 64 -15.84 2.18 1.51
N ASP A 65 -16.90 1.40 1.71
CA ASP A 65 -18.11 1.88 2.40
C ASP A 65 -17.82 2.19 3.88
N GLU A 66 -16.95 1.42 4.53
CA GLU A 66 -16.52 1.67 5.91
C GLU A 66 -15.77 3.01 6.01
N ARG A 67 -14.86 3.28 5.04
CA ARG A 67 -14.13 4.55 5.01
C ARG A 67 -15.02 5.73 4.68
N LYS A 68 -15.98 5.57 3.76
CA LYS A 68 -16.99 6.60 3.46
C LYS A 68 -17.87 6.97 4.65
N ALA A 69 -18.06 6.06 5.61
CA ALA A 69 -18.83 6.34 6.82
C ALA A 69 -18.16 7.36 7.75
N VAL A 70 -16.83 7.59 7.61
CA VAL A 70 -16.02 8.39 8.52
C VAL A 70 -15.18 9.47 7.85
N MET A 71 -15.11 9.50 6.52
CA MET A 71 -14.40 10.51 5.74
C MET A 71 -15.00 10.70 4.35
N ASP A 72 -14.81 11.88 3.77
CA ASP A 72 -15.18 12.19 2.41
C ASP A 72 -14.05 11.85 1.45
N PHE A 73 -14.40 11.56 0.18
CA PHE A 73 -13.45 11.23 -0.88
C PHE A 73 -13.61 12.17 -2.08
N SER A 74 -12.50 12.42 -2.76
CA SER A 74 -12.49 13.04 -4.09
C SER A 74 -13.03 12.07 -5.14
N ASP A 75 -13.14 12.52 -6.38
CA ASP A 75 -13.24 11.62 -7.52
C ASP A 75 -12.01 10.72 -7.59
N SER A 76 -12.19 9.48 -8.10
CA SER A 76 -11.09 8.54 -8.25
C SER A 76 -10.10 9.02 -9.32
N TYR A 77 -8.81 9.01 -9.00
CA TYR A 77 -7.71 9.37 -9.91
C TYR A 77 -6.81 8.17 -10.30
N ALA A 78 -7.01 7.02 -9.63
CA ALA A 78 -6.30 5.78 -9.94
C ALA A 78 -7.19 4.57 -9.65
N THR A 79 -6.91 3.45 -10.30
CA THR A 79 -7.55 2.16 -10.01
C THR A 79 -6.51 1.24 -9.42
N GLY A 80 -6.72 0.81 -8.18
CA GLY A 80 -5.89 -0.20 -7.51
C GLY A 80 -6.38 -1.61 -7.83
N ILE A 81 -5.43 -2.53 -8.09
CA ILE A 81 -5.67 -3.97 -8.23
C ILE A 81 -4.75 -4.66 -7.22
N GLN A 82 -5.29 -5.54 -6.37
CA GLN A 82 -4.46 -6.34 -5.47
C GLN A 82 -3.66 -7.35 -6.26
N SER A 83 -2.37 -7.45 -5.98
CA SER A 83 -1.44 -8.35 -6.65
C SER A 83 -0.66 -9.16 -5.64
N ILE A 84 -0.16 -10.31 -6.07
CA ILE A 84 0.60 -11.24 -5.24
C ILE A 84 2.06 -11.20 -5.68
N ILE A 85 2.96 -10.91 -4.75
CA ILE A 85 4.41 -11.00 -4.93
C ILE A 85 4.88 -12.29 -4.30
N VAL A 86 5.67 -13.07 -5.04
CA VAL A 86 6.27 -14.33 -4.58
C VAL A 86 7.73 -14.45 -5.02
N PRO A 87 8.55 -15.31 -4.40
CA PRO A 87 9.84 -15.69 -4.95
C PRO A 87 9.72 -16.30 -6.35
N ASN A 88 10.74 -16.13 -7.18
CA ASN A 88 10.74 -16.64 -8.56
C ASN A 88 10.55 -18.15 -8.64
N ASP A 89 10.99 -18.89 -7.64
CA ASP A 89 10.91 -20.35 -7.49
C ASP A 89 9.70 -20.84 -6.67
N SER A 90 8.79 -19.92 -6.30
CA SER A 90 7.57 -20.28 -5.55
C SER A 90 6.65 -21.19 -6.34
N ASP A 91 6.00 -22.11 -5.63
CA ASP A 91 4.92 -22.97 -6.12
C ASP A 91 3.54 -22.28 -6.15
N ILE A 92 3.42 -21.08 -5.54
CA ILE A 92 2.21 -20.27 -5.57
C ILE A 92 2.06 -19.68 -6.97
N ALA A 93 0.96 -19.99 -7.66
CA ALA A 93 0.67 -19.55 -9.02
C ALA A 93 -0.66 -18.80 -9.14
N SER A 94 -1.52 -18.89 -8.13
CA SER A 94 -2.85 -18.29 -8.13
C SER A 94 -3.25 -17.82 -6.72
N PRO A 95 -4.31 -16.99 -6.56
CA PRO A 95 -4.83 -16.63 -5.24
C PRO A 95 -5.24 -17.83 -4.38
N ASP A 96 -5.77 -18.90 -4.99
CA ASP A 96 -6.20 -20.11 -4.29
C ASP A 96 -5.04 -20.83 -3.58
N ASP A 97 -3.82 -20.69 -4.10
CA ASP A 97 -2.62 -21.31 -3.52
C ASP A 97 -2.14 -20.62 -2.23
N LEU A 98 -2.72 -19.46 -1.88
CA LEU A 98 -2.44 -18.77 -0.64
C LEU A 98 -3.02 -19.48 0.60
N ALA A 99 -3.95 -20.40 0.42
CA ALA A 99 -4.53 -21.18 1.51
C ALA A 99 -3.44 -21.95 2.28
N GLY A 100 -3.36 -21.69 3.61
CA GLY A 100 -2.36 -22.30 4.48
C GLY A 100 -0.94 -21.73 4.38
N LYS A 101 -0.74 -20.68 3.60
CA LYS A 101 0.53 -19.93 3.49
C LYS A 101 0.55 -18.75 4.46
N LYS A 102 1.75 -18.24 4.76
CA LYS A 102 1.92 -16.97 5.47
C LYS A 102 1.94 -15.81 4.49
N ILE A 103 1.00 -14.89 4.65
CA ILE A 103 0.80 -13.78 3.74
C ILE A 103 1.22 -12.49 4.41
N GLY A 104 2.23 -11.81 3.85
CA GLY A 104 2.61 -10.47 4.28
C GLY A 104 1.71 -9.41 3.64
N THR A 105 1.25 -8.46 4.43
CA THR A 105 0.43 -7.34 3.96
C THR A 105 0.84 -6.05 4.67
N GLN A 106 0.45 -4.90 4.12
CA GLN A 106 0.56 -3.65 4.86
C GLN A 106 -0.68 -3.45 5.74
N ARG A 107 -0.46 -3.13 7.02
CA ARG A 107 -1.51 -2.93 8.03
C ARG A 107 -2.55 -1.91 7.57
N GLY A 108 -3.83 -2.24 7.77
CA GLY A 108 -4.97 -1.34 7.52
C GLY A 108 -5.32 -1.12 6.04
N THR A 109 -4.62 -1.77 5.10
CA THR A 109 -4.92 -1.69 3.66
C THR A 109 -6.03 -2.66 3.25
N THR A 110 -6.56 -2.49 2.04
CA THR A 110 -7.53 -3.42 1.46
C THR A 110 -6.94 -4.81 1.26
N GLY A 111 -5.65 -4.93 0.92
CA GLY A 111 -4.95 -6.20 0.84
C GLY A 111 -4.93 -6.95 2.18
N TYR A 112 -4.71 -6.23 3.29
CA TYR A 112 -4.80 -6.81 4.63
C TYR A 112 -6.21 -7.33 4.92
N ILE A 113 -7.24 -6.52 4.65
CA ILE A 113 -8.64 -6.87 4.91
C ILE A 113 -9.04 -8.10 4.11
N TYR A 114 -8.81 -8.10 2.80
CA TYR A 114 -9.19 -9.23 1.93
C TYR A 114 -8.47 -10.52 2.33
N CYS A 115 -7.17 -10.48 2.60
CA CYS A 115 -6.44 -11.67 3.02
C CYS A 115 -6.92 -12.19 4.38
N SER A 116 -7.27 -11.30 5.32
CA SER A 116 -7.80 -11.69 6.63
C SER A 116 -9.18 -12.34 6.51
N ASP A 117 -10.03 -11.81 5.65
CA ASP A 117 -11.39 -12.34 5.41
C ASP A 117 -11.34 -13.71 4.69
N ASP A 118 -10.47 -13.85 3.67
CA ASP A 118 -10.41 -15.05 2.83
C ASP A 118 -9.61 -16.19 3.46
N PHE A 119 -8.50 -15.87 4.19
CA PHE A 119 -7.56 -16.89 4.68
C PHE A 119 -7.44 -16.93 6.21
N GLY A 120 -8.10 -16.00 6.92
CA GLY A 120 -8.05 -15.87 8.37
C GLY A 120 -6.86 -15.05 8.87
N GLU A 121 -7.05 -14.33 9.99
CA GLU A 121 -6.03 -13.45 10.58
C GLU A 121 -4.73 -14.18 10.95
N ASP A 122 -4.81 -15.45 11.33
CA ASP A 122 -3.62 -16.27 11.69
C ASP A 122 -2.67 -16.52 10.50
N SER A 123 -3.18 -16.41 9.28
CA SER A 123 -2.40 -16.56 8.04
C SER A 123 -1.75 -15.24 7.60
N VAL A 124 -2.19 -14.09 8.14
CA VAL A 124 -1.78 -12.77 7.71
C VAL A 124 -0.79 -12.14 8.69
N VAL A 125 0.33 -11.67 8.17
CA VAL A 125 1.32 -10.89 8.93
C VAL A 125 1.25 -9.45 8.45
N ALA A 126 0.74 -8.57 9.32
CA ALA A 126 0.59 -7.14 9.02
C ALA A 126 1.88 -6.38 9.36
N TYR A 127 2.46 -5.76 8.34
CA TYR A 127 3.64 -4.90 8.44
C TYR A 127 3.26 -3.43 8.38
N ASP A 128 4.11 -2.56 8.89
CA ASP A 128 3.86 -1.11 8.91
C ASP A 128 4.01 -0.47 7.51
N SER A 129 4.73 -1.15 6.59
CA SER A 129 4.88 -0.72 5.20
C SER A 129 4.95 -1.90 4.23
N GLY A 130 4.62 -1.65 2.96
CA GLY A 130 4.82 -2.63 1.89
C GLY A 130 6.28 -3.02 1.72
N LEU A 131 7.20 -2.06 1.88
CA LEU A 131 8.65 -2.32 1.84
C LEU A 131 9.07 -3.36 2.89
N THR A 132 8.60 -3.22 4.13
CA THR A 132 8.91 -4.16 5.22
C THR A 132 8.33 -5.54 4.94
N ALA A 133 7.11 -5.61 4.37
CA ALA A 133 6.51 -6.88 3.94
C ALA A 133 7.36 -7.58 2.87
N VAL A 134 7.85 -6.85 1.87
CA VAL A 134 8.73 -7.39 0.82
C VAL A 134 10.09 -7.83 1.36
N GLN A 135 10.66 -7.11 2.32
CA GLN A 135 11.87 -7.53 3.03
C GLN A 135 11.65 -8.83 3.79
N ALA A 136 10.50 -8.99 4.45
CA ALA A 136 10.13 -10.24 5.13
C ALA A 136 10.00 -11.41 4.15
N LEU A 137 9.43 -11.18 2.95
CA LEU A 137 9.37 -12.16 1.88
C LEU A 137 10.77 -12.59 1.41
N ASN A 138 11.67 -11.63 1.16
CA ASN A 138 13.06 -11.92 0.79
C ASN A 138 13.81 -12.74 1.86
N ASN A 139 13.44 -12.56 3.13
CA ASN A 139 14.03 -13.26 4.27
C ASN A 139 13.33 -14.61 4.57
N GLY A 140 12.32 -15.01 3.80
CA GLY A 140 11.58 -16.25 4.01
C GLY A 140 10.70 -16.26 5.27
N GLN A 141 10.33 -15.10 5.78
CA GLN A 141 9.45 -14.96 6.95
C GLN A 141 7.96 -15.09 6.59
N VAL A 142 7.62 -14.78 5.34
CA VAL A 142 6.31 -14.99 4.71
C VAL A 142 6.50 -15.67 3.36
N ASP A 143 5.46 -16.30 2.85
CA ASP A 143 5.47 -17.05 1.58
C ASP A 143 5.07 -16.19 0.39
N ALA A 144 4.27 -15.17 0.63
CA ALA A 144 3.79 -14.21 -0.37
C ALA A 144 3.54 -12.84 0.26
N VAL A 145 3.48 -11.81 -0.56
CA VAL A 145 3.00 -10.46 -0.17
C VAL A 145 1.83 -10.08 -1.06
N VAL A 146 0.75 -9.59 -0.47
CA VAL A 146 -0.40 -9.04 -1.19
C VAL A 146 -0.43 -7.53 -1.00
N ILE A 147 -0.38 -6.80 -2.12
CA ILE A 147 -0.33 -5.35 -2.17
C ILE A 147 -0.85 -4.85 -3.53
N ASP A 148 -1.16 -3.57 -3.66
CA ASP A 148 -1.55 -2.96 -4.93
C ASP A 148 -0.52 -3.20 -6.04
N ASN A 149 -0.98 -3.37 -7.28
CA ASN A 149 -0.15 -3.72 -8.43
C ASN A 149 0.96 -2.70 -8.72
N ALA A 150 0.67 -1.40 -8.65
CA ALA A 150 1.67 -0.38 -8.94
C ALA A 150 2.89 -0.47 -8.00
N PRO A 151 2.74 -0.43 -6.66
CA PRO A 151 3.86 -0.64 -5.76
C PRO A 151 4.46 -2.06 -5.86
N ALA A 152 3.66 -3.10 -6.14
CA ALA A 152 4.17 -4.45 -6.34
C ALA A 152 5.21 -4.49 -7.48
N THR A 153 4.90 -3.82 -8.59
CA THR A 153 5.78 -3.74 -9.76
C THR A 153 7.10 -3.02 -9.43
N GLU A 154 7.03 -1.91 -8.71
CA GLU A 154 8.23 -1.16 -8.28
C GLU A 154 9.10 -1.98 -7.32
N TYR A 155 8.50 -2.64 -6.34
CA TYR A 155 9.25 -3.49 -5.40
C TYR A 155 9.93 -4.67 -6.09
N VAL A 156 9.26 -5.32 -7.04
CA VAL A 156 9.84 -6.44 -7.80
C VAL A 156 10.96 -5.97 -8.71
N ALA A 157 10.83 -4.79 -9.34
CA ALA A 157 11.92 -4.20 -10.12
C ALA A 157 13.20 -3.99 -9.30
N ALA A 158 13.06 -3.64 -8.02
CA ALA A 158 14.19 -3.47 -7.09
C ALA A 158 14.67 -4.80 -6.45
N ASN A 159 13.94 -5.91 -6.63
CA ASN A 159 14.21 -7.22 -6.02
C ASN A 159 14.17 -8.34 -7.06
N PRO A 160 15.25 -8.59 -7.81
CA PRO A 160 15.26 -9.54 -8.96
C PRO A 160 14.92 -10.99 -8.62
N GLY A 161 14.94 -11.37 -7.33
CA GLY A 161 14.54 -12.70 -6.84
C GLY A 161 13.04 -12.90 -6.70
N LEU A 162 12.25 -11.85 -6.92
CA LEU A 162 10.80 -11.84 -6.78
C LEU A 162 10.09 -11.64 -8.12
N LYS A 163 8.83 -12.04 -8.17
CA LYS A 163 7.91 -11.79 -9.30
C LYS A 163 6.53 -11.41 -8.79
N VAL A 164 5.81 -10.62 -9.59
CA VAL A 164 4.36 -10.42 -9.43
C VAL A 164 3.65 -11.52 -10.20
N LEU A 165 2.66 -12.17 -9.59
CA LEU A 165 1.83 -13.15 -10.30
C LEU A 165 0.88 -12.43 -11.25
N ASP A 166 0.70 -13.02 -12.44
CA ASP A 166 -0.37 -12.64 -13.36
C ASP A 166 -1.67 -13.28 -12.86
N THR A 167 -2.51 -12.47 -12.22
CA THR A 167 -3.79 -12.90 -11.63
C THR A 167 -5.00 -12.35 -12.38
N SER A 168 -4.78 -11.87 -13.63
CA SER A 168 -5.83 -11.32 -14.50
C SER A 168 -6.77 -12.40 -15.04
#